data_7dc3189914889e406e7f3a009f44bc77
#
_entry.id   7dc3189914889e406e7f3a009f44bc77
#
_cell.length_a   1.000
_cell.length_b   1.000
_cell.length_c   1.000
_cell.angle_alpha   90.00
_cell.angle_beta   90.00
_cell.angle_gamma   90.00
#
_symmetry.space_group_name_H-M   'P 1'
#
loop_
_entity.id
_entity.type
_entity.pdbx_description
1 polymer ?
#
loop_
_entity_poly.entity_id
_entity_poly.type
_entity_poly.pdbx_seq_one_letter_code
_entity_poly.pdbx_strand_id
1 'polypeptide(L)'
;LKTRAEIEAMYWSVCHEINNLAKHMKHVPEELRGLDKILADKYFCNFSLFQSLPDSWAIDQLFPIMPIQRLNERPTRNATLQDITCDSDGKIANFVTDGHIGNVLPLHPLKKNEPYYLGVFLVGAYQEILGDMHNLFGDTNAAHISVKDGKYSIDQIFDGETVEEVLDYVQYNPKKLVRQLEQWVTKSVKEGKISLDEGKEFLGTYRNGLFGYTYLQ
;
A
#
# COMPACT_ATOMS: atom_id res chain seq x y z
N LEU A 1 -29.22 -0.22 11.67
CA LEU A 1 -27.95 -0.84 11.25
C LEU A 1 -28.17 -2.21 10.61
N LYS A 2 -28.91 -3.14 11.26
CA LYS A 2 -29.15 -4.51 10.74
C LYS A 2 -29.84 -4.49 9.35
N THR A 3 -30.94 -3.76 9.23
CA THR A 3 -31.68 -3.60 7.96
C THR A 3 -30.83 -3.01 6.83
N ARG A 4 -29.93 -2.07 7.14
CA ARG A 4 -29.01 -1.51 6.16
C ARG A 4 -28.05 -2.58 5.62
N ALA A 5 -27.45 -3.36 6.53
CA ALA A 5 -26.52 -4.43 6.13
C ALA A 5 -27.21 -5.52 5.28
N GLU A 6 -28.48 -5.84 5.59
CA GLU A 6 -29.28 -6.79 4.80
C GLU A 6 -29.56 -6.26 3.39
N ILE A 7 -29.90 -4.98 3.25
CA ILE A 7 -30.13 -4.32 1.94
C ILE A 7 -28.83 -4.25 1.13
N GLU A 8 -27.72 -3.88 1.78
CA GLU A 8 -26.39 -3.84 1.12
C GLU A 8 -25.99 -5.25 0.64
N ALA A 9 -26.17 -6.28 1.44
CA ALA A 9 -25.88 -7.67 1.05
C ALA A 9 -26.73 -8.11 -0.17
N MET A 10 -28.03 -7.76 -0.16
CA MET A 10 -28.92 -8.05 -1.30
C MET A 10 -28.48 -7.30 -2.56
N TYR A 11 -28.15 -6.02 -2.45
CA TYR A 11 -27.64 -5.22 -3.56
C TYR A 11 -26.41 -5.86 -4.20
N TRP A 12 -25.42 -6.22 -3.41
CA TRP A 12 -24.20 -6.84 -3.91
C TRP A 12 -24.46 -8.22 -4.52
N SER A 13 -25.37 -9.02 -3.93
CA SER A 13 -25.77 -10.30 -4.51
C SER A 13 -26.37 -10.13 -5.91
N VAL A 14 -27.27 -9.16 -6.10
CA VAL A 14 -27.88 -8.86 -7.40
C VAL A 14 -26.81 -8.37 -8.40
N CYS A 15 -25.88 -7.51 -7.97
CA CYS A 15 -24.79 -7.06 -8.84
C CYS A 15 -23.89 -8.22 -9.30
N HIS A 16 -23.58 -9.18 -8.42
CA HIS A 16 -22.80 -10.37 -8.78
C HIS A 16 -23.55 -11.26 -9.80
N GLU A 17 -24.86 -11.48 -9.62
CA GLU A 17 -25.69 -12.24 -10.56
C GLU A 17 -25.73 -11.55 -11.95
N ILE A 18 -25.96 -10.25 -11.98
CA ILE A 18 -25.95 -9.46 -13.22
C ILE A 18 -24.60 -9.58 -13.93
N ASN A 19 -23.50 -9.47 -13.18
CA ASN A 19 -22.16 -9.59 -13.73
C ASN A 19 -21.89 -10.99 -14.31
N ASN A 20 -22.36 -12.04 -13.65
CA ASN A 20 -22.25 -13.40 -14.16
C ASN A 20 -23.05 -13.59 -15.45
N LEU A 21 -24.26 -13.04 -15.53
CA LEU A 21 -25.06 -13.07 -16.74
C LEU A 21 -24.38 -12.28 -17.88
N ALA A 22 -23.85 -11.08 -17.59
CA ALA A 22 -23.17 -10.23 -18.56
C ALA A 22 -21.97 -10.91 -19.23
N LYS A 23 -21.20 -11.72 -18.49
CA LYS A 23 -20.07 -12.49 -19.01
C LYS A 23 -20.44 -13.49 -20.12
N HIS A 24 -21.70 -13.90 -20.18
CA HIS A 24 -22.20 -14.84 -21.18
C HIS A 24 -22.94 -14.15 -22.33
N MET A 25 -23.08 -12.82 -22.29
CA MET A 25 -23.76 -12.05 -23.33
C MET A 25 -22.85 -11.78 -24.53
N LYS A 26 -23.35 -11.92 -25.73
CA LYS A 26 -22.63 -11.49 -26.95
C LYS A 26 -22.44 -9.98 -27.03
N HIS A 27 -23.35 -9.22 -26.44
CA HIS A 27 -23.35 -7.77 -26.35
C HIS A 27 -23.65 -7.36 -24.91
N VAL A 28 -22.71 -6.74 -24.26
CA VAL A 28 -22.89 -6.20 -22.91
C VAL A 28 -23.40 -4.76 -23.03
N PRO A 29 -24.57 -4.42 -22.45
CA PRO A 29 -25.07 -3.05 -22.39
C PRO A 29 -24.05 -2.09 -21.79
N GLU A 30 -24.06 -0.85 -22.22
CA GLU A 30 -23.08 0.15 -21.79
C GLU A 30 -23.16 0.41 -20.29
N GLU A 31 -24.37 0.37 -19.72
CA GLU A 31 -24.64 0.55 -18.30
C GLU A 31 -24.02 -0.55 -17.42
N LEU A 32 -23.75 -1.72 -17.98
CA LEU A 32 -23.11 -2.84 -17.29
C LEU A 32 -21.59 -2.89 -17.51
N ARG A 33 -21.06 -2.05 -18.41
CA ARG A 33 -19.62 -1.92 -18.59
C ARG A 33 -19.02 -1.28 -17.34
N GLY A 34 -18.00 -1.90 -16.79
CA GLY A 34 -17.37 -1.44 -15.55
C GLY A 34 -17.94 -2.05 -14.28
N LEU A 35 -18.96 -2.89 -14.36
CA LEU A 35 -19.47 -3.63 -13.19
C LEU A 35 -18.37 -4.52 -12.58
N ASP A 36 -17.48 -5.08 -13.39
CA ASP A 36 -16.29 -5.81 -12.93
C ASP A 36 -15.41 -4.98 -12.01
N LYS A 37 -15.22 -3.70 -12.33
CA LYS A 37 -14.43 -2.76 -11.50
C LYS A 37 -15.14 -2.44 -10.19
N ILE A 38 -16.46 -2.28 -10.21
CA ILE A 38 -17.26 -2.01 -9.01
C ILE A 38 -17.24 -3.21 -8.07
N LEU A 39 -17.28 -4.42 -8.62
CA LEU A 39 -17.26 -5.68 -7.89
C LEU A 39 -15.87 -6.21 -7.58
N ALA A 40 -14.82 -5.54 -8.05
CA ALA A 40 -13.45 -5.94 -7.79
C ALA A 40 -13.11 -5.81 -6.30
N ASP A 41 -12.34 -6.77 -5.81
CA ASP A 41 -11.74 -6.70 -4.48
C ASP A 41 -10.77 -5.49 -4.43
N LYS A 42 -10.61 -4.90 -3.27
CA LYS A 42 -9.62 -3.85 -3.02
C LYS A 42 -8.46 -4.45 -2.23
N TYR A 43 -7.30 -4.52 -2.87
CA TYR A 43 -6.08 -5.00 -2.22
C TYR A 43 -5.26 -3.79 -1.76
N PHE A 44 -5.16 -3.61 -0.45
CA PHE A 44 -4.31 -2.59 0.15
C PHE A 44 -2.88 -3.11 0.17
N CYS A 45 -1.99 -2.37 -0.48
CA CYS A 45 -0.58 -2.71 -0.63
C CYS A 45 0.26 -1.75 0.23
N ASN A 46 1.26 -2.30 0.90
CA ASN A 46 2.14 -1.55 1.80
C ASN A 46 3.16 -0.70 1.01
N PHE A 47 2.69 0.35 0.38
CA PHE A 47 3.50 1.33 -0.35
C PHE A 47 2.74 2.65 -0.46
N SER A 48 3.40 3.72 -0.84
CA SER A 48 2.81 4.99 -1.29
C SER A 48 2.91 5.08 -2.81
N LEU A 49 1.78 5.28 -3.48
CA LEU A 49 1.75 5.50 -4.93
C LEU A 49 2.53 6.77 -5.30
N PHE A 50 2.36 7.81 -4.52
CA PHE A 50 2.97 9.12 -4.73
C PHE A 50 4.50 9.08 -4.59
N GLN A 51 5.01 8.27 -3.66
CA GLN A 51 6.44 8.09 -3.45
C GLN A 51 7.08 7.15 -4.47
N SER A 52 6.42 6.03 -4.78
CA SER A 52 7.05 4.95 -5.56
C SER A 52 6.69 4.96 -7.04
N LEU A 53 5.50 5.46 -7.41
CA LEU A 53 4.97 5.45 -8.78
C LEU A 53 4.25 6.77 -9.13
N PRO A 54 4.88 7.93 -8.95
CA PRO A 54 4.21 9.23 -9.14
C PRO A 54 3.61 9.40 -10.54
N ASP A 55 4.22 8.87 -11.58
CA ASP A 55 3.69 8.99 -12.95
C ASP A 55 2.40 8.18 -13.15
N SER A 56 2.15 7.14 -12.37
CA SER A 56 0.87 6.44 -12.41
C SER A 56 -0.28 7.35 -11.99
N TRP A 57 -0.04 8.25 -11.04
CA TRP A 57 -0.99 9.26 -10.58
C TRP A 57 -0.98 10.51 -11.47
N ALA A 58 0.20 11.05 -11.77
CA ALA A 58 0.33 12.35 -12.40
C ALA A 58 -0.04 12.36 -13.89
N ILE A 59 0.23 11.28 -14.62
CA ILE A 59 0.06 11.19 -16.08
C ILE A 59 -0.57 9.89 -16.56
N ASP A 60 -1.23 9.13 -15.68
CA ASP A 60 -1.84 7.83 -15.99
C ASP A 60 -0.85 6.81 -16.62
N GLN A 61 0.43 6.88 -16.27
CA GLN A 61 1.42 5.92 -16.75
C GLN A 61 1.08 4.52 -16.26
N LEU A 62 1.02 3.57 -17.18
CA LEU A 62 0.78 2.17 -16.87
C LEU A 62 2.11 1.42 -16.70
N PHE A 63 2.22 0.70 -15.58
CA PHE A 63 3.31 -0.22 -15.32
C PHE A 63 2.78 -1.67 -15.33
N PRO A 64 3.53 -2.64 -15.89
CA PRO A 64 3.18 -4.04 -15.76
C PRO A 64 3.19 -4.46 -14.29
N ILE A 65 2.11 -5.06 -13.81
CA ILE A 65 1.97 -5.51 -12.43
C ILE A 65 1.52 -6.96 -12.42
N MET A 66 2.18 -7.79 -11.62
CA MET A 66 1.77 -9.18 -11.43
C MET A 66 2.23 -9.74 -10.08
N PRO A 67 1.57 -10.81 -9.57
CA PRO A 67 2.11 -11.57 -8.46
C PRO A 67 3.49 -12.13 -8.79
N ILE A 68 4.43 -12.09 -7.83
CA ILE A 68 5.76 -12.70 -7.98
C ILE A 68 5.89 -14.03 -7.23
N GLN A 69 4.81 -14.52 -6.69
CA GLN A 69 4.71 -15.83 -6.01
C GLN A 69 3.43 -16.55 -6.43
N ARG A 70 3.32 -17.85 -6.14
CA ARG A 70 2.18 -18.69 -6.50
C ARG A 70 1.89 -18.70 -8.03
N LEU A 71 2.96 -18.61 -8.84
CA LEU A 71 2.87 -18.52 -10.30
C LEU A 71 2.32 -19.79 -10.97
N ASN A 72 2.26 -20.88 -10.25
CA ASN A 72 1.65 -22.16 -10.67
C ASN A 72 0.17 -22.29 -10.25
N GLU A 73 -0.38 -21.29 -9.55
CA GLU A 73 -1.79 -21.26 -9.16
C GLU A 73 -2.56 -20.30 -10.09
N ARG A 74 -3.79 -20.67 -10.42
CA ARG A 74 -4.65 -19.78 -11.21
C ARG A 74 -5.23 -18.68 -10.30
N PRO A 75 -5.05 -17.39 -10.60
CA PRO A 75 -5.73 -16.30 -9.92
C PRO A 75 -7.26 -16.44 -10.03
N THR A 76 -7.97 -16.24 -8.94
CA THR A 76 -9.45 -16.39 -8.88
C THR A 76 -10.16 -15.13 -8.39
N ARG A 77 -9.42 -14.06 -8.08
CA ARG A 77 -9.94 -12.77 -7.66
C ARG A 77 -9.63 -11.72 -8.72
N ASN A 78 -10.58 -10.84 -8.98
CA ASN A 78 -10.34 -9.61 -9.72
C ASN A 78 -10.21 -8.47 -8.72
N ALA A 79 -9.14 -7.69 -8.81
CA ALA A 79 -8.84 -6.66 -7.83
C ALA A 79 -8.42 -5.34 -8.45
N THR A 80 -8.59 -4.26 -7.70
CA THR A 80 -7.87 -3.01 -7.85
C THR A 80 -6.88 -2.87 -6.70
N LEU A 81 -5.80 -2.13 -6.91
CA LEU A 81 -4.78 -1.90 -5.89
C LEU A 81 -5.00 -0.55 -5.24
N GLN A 82 -4.83 -0.50 -3.93
CA GLN A 82 -4.86 0.72 -3.12
C GLN A 82 -3.53 0.81 -2.39
N ASP A 83 -2.98 2.00 -2.27
CA ASP A 83 -1.85 2.24 -1.38
C ASP A 83 -2.32 2.41 0.08
N ILE A 84 -1.40 2.72 0.99
CA ILE A 84 -1.72 2.96 2.40
C ILE A 84 -1.82 4.45 2.75
N THR A 85 -1.77 5.34 1.77
CA THR A 85 -2.03 6.77 2.02
C THR A 85 -3.52 7.00 2.29
N CYS A 86 -3.87 8.13 2.89
CA CYS A 86 -5.28 8.47 3.11
C CYS A 86 -5.94 9.09 1.87
N ASP A 87 -5.19 9.35 0.80
CA ASP A 87 -5.69 9.98 -0.40
C ASP A 87 -6.49 8.99 -1.28
N SER A 88 -7.60 9.45 -1.82
CA SER A 88 -8.45 8.65 -2.72
C SER A 88 -7.80 8.35 -4.07
N ASP A 89 -6.75 9.08 -4.42
CA ASP A 89 -5.98 8.90 -5.66
C ASP A 89 -4.83 7.90 -5.50
N GLY A 90 -4.53 7.46 -4.26
CA GLY A 90 -3.57 6.38 -3.97
C GLY A 90 -4.08 5.01 -4.44
N LYS A 91 -4.40 4.89 -5.73
CA LYS A 91 -4.98 3.66 -6.31
C LYS A 91 -4.48 3.38 -7.73
N ILE A 92 -4.37 2.10 -8.07
CA ILE A 92 -4.17 1.64 -9.44
C ILE A 92 -5.40 0.83 -9.85
N ALA A 93 -6.09 1.29 -10.87
CA ALA A 93 -7.33 0.71 -11.36
C ALA A 93 -7.36 0.51 -12.88
N ASN A 94 -6.20 0.70 -13.54
CA ASN A 94 -5.96 0.38 -14.93
C ASN A 94 -4.68 -0.44 -15.03
N PHE A 95 -4.72 -1.54 -15.77
CA PHE A 95 -3.65 -2.52 -15.80
C PHE A 95 -3.30 -2.91 -17.22
N VAL A 96 -2.04 -3.19 -17.47
CA VAL A 96 -1.57 -3.78 -18.73
C VAL A 96 -2.05 -5.23 -18.77
N THR A 97 -2.81 -5.58 -19.79
CA THR A 97 -3.27 -6.95 -20.06
C THR A 97 -2.89 -7.34 -21.48
N ASP A 98 -3.23 -8.54 -21.91
CA ASP A 98 -2.91 -9.06 -23.26
C ASP A 98 -3.51 -8.20 -24.38
N GLY A 99 -2.76 -7.17 -24.80
CA GLY A 99 -3.09 -6.30 -25.93
C GLY A 99 -4.13 -5.20 -25.67
N HIS A 100 -4.59 -5.01 -24.42
CA HIS A 100 -5.51 -3.94 -24.04
C HIS A 100 -5.30 -3.45 -22.61
N ILE A 101 -5.99 -2.40 -22.23
CA ILE A 101 -6.02 -1.91 -20.84
C ILE A 101 -7.20 -2.56 -20.12
N GLY A 102 -6.89 -3.32 -19.07
CA GLY A 102 -7.89 -3.92 -18.19
C GLY A 102 -8.19 -3.02 -16.98
N ASN A 103 -9.39 -3.14 -16.44
CA ASN A 103 -9.86 -2.38 -15.27
C ASN A 103 -9.68 -3.13 -13.95
N VAL A 104 -9.21 -4.37 -14.01
CA VAL A 104 -8.96 -5.23 -12.86
C VAL A 104 -7.70 -6.06 -13.08
N LEU A 105 -7.03 -6.39 -11.99
CA LEU A 105 -5.88 -7.28 -11.97
C LEU A 105 -6.30 -8.65 -11.41
N PRO A 106 -6.05 -9.76 -12.13
CA PRO A 106 -6.27 -11.10 -11.60
C PRO A 106 -5.27 -11.41 -10.48
N LEU A 107 -5.77 -11.69 -9.28
CA LEU A 107 -4.97 -11.99 -8.10
C LEU A 107 -5.43 -13.27 -7.41
N HIS A 108 -4.60 -13.77 -6.50
CA HIS A 108 -4.93 -14.92 -5.66
C HIS A 108 -5.60 -14.45 -4.36
N PRO A 109 -6.52 -15.25 -3.77
CA PRO A 109 -7.04 -14.96 -2.44
C PRO A 109 -5.91 -14.83 -1.43
N LEU A 110 -5.99 -13.84 -0.54
CA LEU A 110 -5.03 -13.69 0.56
C LEU A 110 -5.19 -14.85 1.55
N LYS A 111 -4.07 -15.34 2.05
CA LYS A 111 -4.03 -16.34 3.12
C LYS A 111 -3.61 -15.67 4.42
N LYS A 112 -4.25 -16.06 5.51
CA LYS A 112 -3.95 -15.50 6.83
C LYS A 112 -2.50 -15.78 7.22
N ASN A 113 -1.79 -14.75 7.67
CA ASN A 113 -0.38 -14.81 8.10
C ASN A 113 0.62 -15.24 7.00
N GLU A 114 0.24 -15.18 5.73
CA GLU A 114 1.16 -15.35 4.61
C GLU A 114 1.30 -14.02 3.87
N PRO A 115 2.52 -13.48 3.73
CA PRO A 115 2.74 -12.29 2.93
C PRO A 115 2.45 -12.60 1.46
N TYR A 116 1.86 -11.63 0.75
CA TYR A 116 1.55 -11.73 -0.67
C TYR A 116 2.22 -10.59 -1.43
N TYR A 117 3.14 -10.93 -2.32
CA TYR A 117 3.97 -9.96 -3.01
C TYR A 117 3.54 -9.75 -4.45
N LEU A 118 3.46 -8.49 -4.84
CA LEU A 118 3.26 -8.04 -6.22
C LEU A 118 4.54 -7.39 -6.72
N GLY A 119 4.91 -7.68 -7.96
CA GLY A 119 5.97 -6.96 -8.66
C GLY A 119 5.37 -5.89 -9.56
N VAL A 120 5.94 -4.70 -9.52
CA VAL A 120 5.71 -3.63 -10.48
C VAL A 120 6.96 -3.52 -11.34
N PHE A 121 6.83 -3.69 -12.64
CA PHE A 121 7.96 -3.84 -13.57
C PHE A 121 8.12 -2.63 -14.47
N LEU A 122 9.32 -2.48 -15.03
CA LEU A 122 9.70 -1.42 -15.96
C LEU A 122 9.59 -0.02 -15.33
N VAL A 123 9.76 0.06 -14.03
CA VAL A 123 9.81 1.31 -13.27
C VAL A 123 11.18 1.96 -13.54
N GLY A 124 11.17 3.19 -14.05
CA GLY A 124 12.39 3.94 -14.34
C GLY A 124 12.89 4.73 -13.13
N ALA A 125 14.15 5.18 -13.19
CA ALA A 125 14.80 5.94 -12.12
C ALA A 125 14.08 7.26 -11.76
N TYR A 126 13.33 7.84 -12.68
CA TYR A 126 12.58 9.07 -12.41
C TYR A 126 11.44 8.88 -11.42
N GLN A 127 10.90 7.67 -11.27
CA GLN A 127 9.81 7.43 -10.32
C GLN A 127 10.24 7.71 -8.88
N GLU A 128 11.42 7.26 -8.49
CA GLU A 128 11.97 7.51 -7.16
C GLU A 128 12.33 9.00 -6.97
N ILE A 129 13.03 9.60 -7.94
CA ILE A 129 13.47 11.00 -7.86
C ILE A 129 12.31 12.02 -7.89
N LEU A 130 11.22 11.71 -8.58
CA LEU A 130 10.02 12.55 -8.64
C LEU A 130 8.97 12.16 -7.58
N GLY A 131 9.31 11.21 -6.71
CA GLY A 131 8.44 10.78 -5.64
C GLY A 131 8.03 11.94 -4.73
N ASP A 132 6.79 11.88 -4.23
CA ASP A 132 6.21 12.84 -3.30
C ASP A 132 5.96 12.18 -1.94
N MET A 133 6.51 12.78 -0.89
CA MET A 133 6.39 12.33 0.50
C MET A 133 4.97 12.54 1.06
N HIS A 134 3.97 12.13 0.31
CA HIS A 134 2.56 12.25 0.70
C HIS A 134 2.27 11.43 1.96
N ASN A 135 1.63 12.04 2.96
CA ASN A 135 1.39 11.49 4.30
C ASN A 135 2.69 11.09 5.06
N LEU A 136 3.82 11.68 4.71
CA LEU A 136 5.12 11.42 5.34
C LEU A 136 5.59 9.96 5.19
N PHE A 137 5.22 9.29 4.11
CA PHE A 137 5.88 8.05 3.69
C PHE A 137 7.17 8.42 2.95
N GLY A 138 8.30 7.99 3.47
CA GLY A 138 9.62 8.26 2.92
C GLY A 138 10.04 7.26 1.83
N ASP A 139 11.33 7.28 1.50
CA ASP A 139 11.92 6.34 0.54
C ASP A 139 11.80 4.89 1.02
N THR A 140 11.65 3.99 0.08
CA THR A 140 11.56 2.54 0.35
C THR A 140 12.94 1.90 0.41
N ASN A 141 13.03 0.72 1.02
CA ASN A 141 14.25 -0.09 0.92
C ASN A 141 14.60 -0.34 -0.54
N ALA A 142 15.87 -0.22 -0.89
CA ALA A 142 16.36 -0.42 -2.24
C ALA A 142 17.52 -1.42 -2.30
N ALA A 143 17.64 -2.13 -3.41
CA ALA A 143 18.77 -3.02 -3.68
C ALA A 143 19.24 -2.85 -5.12
N HIS A 144 20.55 -2.70 -5.28
CA HIS A 144 21.19 -2.77 -6.59
C HIS A 144 21.53 -4.22 -6.91
N ILE A 145 21.06 -4.69 -8.05
CA ILE A 145 21.22 -6.07 -8.48
C ILE A 145 21.84 -6.11 -9.88
N SER A 146 22.93 -6.84 -10.02
CA SER A 146 23.54 -7.15 -11.31
C SER A 146 23.17 -8.57 -11.75
N VAL A 147 22.95 -8.73 -13.06
CA VAL A 147 22.69 -10.04 -13.66
C VAL A 147 23.76 -10.31 -14.71
N LYS A 148 24.50 -11.43 -14.55
CA LYS A 148 25.52 -11.88 -15.47
C LYS A 148 25.47 -13.39 -15.62
N ASP A 149 25.51 -13.88 -16.86
CA ASP A 149 25.55 -15.31 -17.20
C ASP A 149 24.43 -16.14 -16.50
N GLY A 150 23.20 -15.59 -16.41
CA GLY A 150 22.06 -16.23 -15.77
C GLY A 150 22.12 -16.30 -14.25
N LYS A 151 23.09 -15.64 -13.63
CA LYS A 151 23.22 -15.49 -12.17
C LYS A 151 23.02 -14.02 -11.78
N TYR A 152 22.51 -13.81 -10.58
CA TYR A 152 22.40 -12.46 -10.01
C TYR A 152 23.34 -12.28 -8.82
N SER A 153 23.76 -11.06 -8.59
CA SER A 153 24.43 -10.61 -7.36
C SER A 153 23.71 -9.39 -6.82
N ILE A 154 23.64 -9.29 -5.50
CA ILE A 154 23.19 -8.08 -4.81
C ILE A 154 24.45 -7.26 -4.58
N ASP A 155 24.56 -6.13 -5.27
CA ASP A 155 25.77 -5.30 -5.23
C ASP A 155 25.71 -4.33 -4.04
N GLN A 156 24.52 -3.82 -3.71
CA GLN A 156 24.31 -2.88 -2.59
C GLN A 156 22.88 -2.95 -2.10
N ILE A 157 22.67 -2.70 -0.80
CA ILE A 157 21.37 -2.58 -0.15
C ILE A 157 21.31 -1.22 0.54
N PHE A 158 20.19 -0.54 0.44
CA PHE A 158 19.88 0.70 1.13
C PHE A 158 18.63 0.51 1.97
N ASP A 159 18.68 0.93 3.22
CA ASP A 159 17.49 0.99 4.06
C ASP A 159 16.65 2.21 3.65
N GLY A 160 15.34 2.05 3.69
CA GLY A 160 14.41 3.15 3.48
C GLY A 160 14.36 4.08 4.68
N GLU A 161 13.71 5.23 4.49
CA GLU A 161 13.68 6.30 5.49
C GLU A 161 12.91 5.93 6.74
N THR A 162 13.46 6.35 7.88
CA THR A 162 12.84 6.26 9.20
C THR A 162 11.91 7.44 9.45
N VAL A 163 11.03 7.30 10.44
CA VAL A 163 10.17 8.40 10.89
C VAL A 163 10.99 9.61 11.36
N GLU A 164 12.16 9.39 11.99
CA GLU A 164 13.06 10.47 12.43
C GLU A 164 13.57 11.29 11.23
N GLU A 165 14.01 10.63 10.16
CA GLU A 165 14.54 11.27 8.96
C GLU A 165 13.47 12.09 8.24
N VAL A 166 12.28 11.53 8.08
CA VAL A 166 11.15 12.24 7.47
C VAL A 166 10.70 13.43 8.30
N LEU A 167 10.70 13.33 9.65
CA LEU A 167 10.41 14.46 10.52
C LEU A 167 11.44 15.58 10.38
N ASP A 168 12.73 15.24 10.31
CA ASP A 168 13.80 16.23 10.10
C ASP A 168 13.63 16.93 8.72
N TYR A 169 13.27 16.19 7.68
CA TYR A 169 13.01 16.75 6.35
C TYR A 169 11.89 17.80 6.38
N VAL A 170 10.80 17.56 7.13
CA VAL A 170 9.71 18.53 7.31
C VAL A 170 9.93 19.49 8.47
N GLN A 171 11.16 19.65 8.95
CA GLN A 171 11.61 20.62 9.94
C GLN A 171 11.06 20.41 11.36
N TYR A 172 10.62 19.21 11.70
CA TYR A 172 10.39 18.81 13.08
C TYR A 172 11.65 18.18 13.65
N ASN A 173 12.12 18.66 14.80
CA ASN A 173 13.30 18.12 15.44
C ASN A 173 12.93 16.95 16.38
N PRO A 174 13.28 15.70 16.04
CA PRO A 174 12.91 14.52 16.83
C PRO A 174 13.43 14.56 18.27
N LYS A 175 14.67 15.05 18.47
CA LYS A 175 15.27 15.19 19.81
C LYS A 175 14.48 16.16 20.70
N LYS A 176 13.93 17.23 20.11
CA LYS A 176 13.08 18.17 20.83
C LYS A 176 11.75 17.53 21.22
N LEU A 177 11.16 16.76 20.33
CA LEU A 177 9.92 16.02 20.60
C LEU A 177 10.09 15.02 21.74
N VAL A 178 11.16 14.23 21.71
CA VAL A 178 11.49 13.29 22.79
C VAL A 178 11.64 14.02 24.12
N ARG A 179 12.39 15.14 24.17
CA ARG A 179 12.58 15.92 25.42
C ARG A 179 11.26 16.47 25.97
N GLN A 180 10.37 16.96 25.10
CA GLN A 180 9.04 17.41 25.54
C GLN A 180 8.24 16.26 26.16
N LEU A 181 8.25 15.11 25.52
CA LEU A 181 7.56 13.93 26.03
C LEU A 181 8.15 13.46 27.37
N GLU A 182 9.48 13.44 27.52
CA GLU A 182 10.16 13.13 28.79
C GLU A 182 9.71 14.07 29.93
N GLN A 183 9.54 15.36 29.64
CA GLN A 183 9.04 16.35 30.61
C GLN A 183 7.59 16.02 31.01
N TRP A 184 6.72 15.71 30.04
CA TRP A 184 5.33 15.37 30.34
C TRP A 184 5.18 14.07 31.13
N VAL A 185 5.93 13.02 30.74
CA VAL A 185 5.97 11.75 31.46
C VAL A 185 6.49 11.96 32.88
N THR A 186 7.60 12.68 33.06
CA THR A 186 8.15 12.99 34.37
C THR A 186 7.15 13.74 35.28
N LYS A 187 6.42 14.69 34.71
CA LYS A 187 5.35 15.42 35.41
C LYS A 187 4.21 14.46 35.81
N SER A 188 3.76 13.63 34.90
CA SER A 188 2.66 12.67 35.14
C SER A 188 3.01 11.65 36.23
N VAL A 189 4.26 11.16 36.25
CA VAL A 189 4.75 10.27 37.32
C VAL A 189 4.76 11.00 38.67
N LYS A 190 5.28 12.25 38.73
CA LYS A 190 5.27 13.05 39.95
C LYS A 190 3.89 13.34 40.49
N GLU A 191 2.91 13.51 39.60
CA GLU A 191 1.50 13.74 39.94
C GLU A 191 0.75 12.44 40.28
N GLY A 192 1.41 11.28 40.21
CA GLY A 192 0.79 9.97 40.49
C GLY A 192 -0.23 9.52 39.46
N LYS A 193 -0.22 10.10 38.25
CA LYS A 193 -1.13 9.75 37.17
C LYS A 193 -0.75 8.44 36.45
N ILE A 194 0.55 8.17 36.39
CA ILE A 194 1.13 6.95 35.85
C ILE A 194 2.27 6.48 36.77
N SER A 195 2.55 5.20 36.74
CA SER A 195 3.70 4.63 37.43
C SER A 195 5.02 4.93 36.70
N LEU A 196 6.14 4.74 37.39
CA LEU A 196 7.47 4.90 36.78
C LEU A 196 7.71 3.91 35.64
N ASP A 197 7.20 2.69 35.77
CA ASP A 197 7.39 1.63 34.78
C ASP A 197 6.54 1.88 33.53
N GLU A 198 5.29 2.30 33.68
CA GLU A 198 4.46 2.78 32.55
C GLU A 198 5.11 3.95 31.83
N GLY A 199 5.68 4.90 32.56
CA GLY A 199 6.40 6.02 31.97
C GLY A 199 7.63 5.61 31.16
N LYS A 200 8.39 4.62 31.64
CA LYS A 200 9.55 4.06 30.91
C LYS A 200 9.11 3.31 29.65
N GLU A 201 8.10 2.48 29.76
CA GLU A 201 7.56 1.72 28.64
C GLU A 201 7.05 2.66 27.52
N PHE A 202 6.29 3.69 27.91
CA PHE A 202 5.77 4.68 26.99
C PHE A 202 6.88 5.45 26.24
N LEU A 203 7.91 5.92 26.97
CA LEU A 203 9.07 6.58 26.36
C LEU A 203 9.87 5.65 25.46
N GLY A 204 10.03 4.38 25.86
CA GLY A 204 10.67 3.36 25.04
C GLY A 204 9.94 3.11 23.72
N THR A 205 8.64 2.92 23.78
CA THR A 205 7.78 2.72 22.59
C THR A 205 7.84 3.93 21.65
N TYR A 206 7.76 5.14 22.19
CA TYR A 206 7.85 6.37 21.38
C TYR A 206 9.19 6.51 20.67
N ARG A 207 10.31 6.27 21.40
CA ARG A 207 11.66 6.32 20.79
C ARG A 207 11.83 5.25 19.71
N ASN A 208 11.39 4.03 19.98
CA ASN A 208 11.46 2.95 19.00
C ASN A 208 10.65 3.29 17.74
N GLY A 209 9.48 3.94 17.90
CA GLY A 209 8.67 4.38 16.77
C GLY A 209 9.37 5.43 15.90
N LEU A 210 10.20 6.32 16.48
CA LEU A 210 10.96 7.31 15.71
C LEU A 210 12.03 6.67 14.79
N PHE A 211 12.61 5.57 15.21
CA PHE A 211 13.60 4.82 14.43
C PHE A 211 12.96 3.76 13.53
N GLY A 212 11.63 3.65 13.56
CA GLY A 212 10.88 2.73 12.73
C GLY A 212 10.85 3.19 11.27
N TYR A 213 10.74 2.21 10.37
CA TYR A 213 10.49 2.44 8.96
C TYR A 213 9.12 3.10 8.75
N THR A 214 8.98 3.94 7.75
CA THR A 214 7.73 4.71 7.53
C THR A 214 6.56 3.88 7.01
N TYR A 215 6.80 2.67 6.55
CA TYR A 215 5.77 1.72 6.11
C TYR A 215 5.49 0.64 7.16
N LEU A 216 4.46 -0.18 6.94
CA LEU A 216 4.08 -1.26 7.85
C LEU A 216 5.16 -2.37 7.88
N GLN A 217 5.42 -2.90 9.08
CA GLN A 217 6.37 -4.00 9.34
C GLN A 217 5.64 -5.21 9.92
#